data_12273e8d1a53b03dd321ee48ecdf20e4
#
_entry.id   12273e8d1a53b03dd321ee48ecdf20e4
#
_cell.length_a   1.000
_cell.length_b   1.000
_cell.length_c   1.000
_cell.angle_alpha   90.00
_cell.angle_beta   90.00
_cell.angle_gamma   90.00
#
_symmetry.space_group_name_H-M   'P 1'
#
loop_
_entity.id
_entity.type
_entity.pdbx_description
1 polymer ?
#
loop_
_entity_poly.entity_id
_entity_poly.type
_entity_poly.pdbx_seq_one_letter_code
_entity_poly.pdbx_strand_id
1 'polypeptide(L)'
;MVRKRQPGHAAPAEDVRDDGVRDDGAVDRTTQDPARAPLRADEVRAALLAPVGPLHRCEVVDRVGSTSTELLARLRTDPGWADGGLLTAEHQDAGRGRAGHVWTTPAGAALTLSLAVRPGVPRERWGWLPLLTGLGVARALRSTTGLDAGLKWPNDLLVPAADGTGVPDWGRERKVAGILAEVAPGGEVVVLGIGVNVAQTPAELPVPSATSLVAAGATGVDRTTVLLAVVAEVTGLLARWRAHGGDVAAAGLDAEVAAACRTLGGAVRATLPDGTEVRGTAVRLDADGALVLRAADGSEQPLLAGDVRHVRPVGELGSQV
;
A
#
# COMPACT_ATOMS: atom_id res chain seq x y z
N MET A 1 -27.11 -73.36 -39.44
CA MET A 1 -25.85 -73.78 -40.09
C MET A 1 -24.73 -73.22 -39.33
N VAL A 2 -24.24 -73.91 -38.37
CA VAL A 2 -23.06 -74.82 -38.34
C VAL A 2 -21.78 -74.20 -38.90
N ARG A 3 -20.84 -73.90 -38.05
CA ARG A 3 -19.45 -74.37 -37.88
C ARG A 3 -18.72 -73.50 -36.87
N LYS A 4 -18.50 -73.93 -35.68
CA LYS A 4 -17.35 -74.58 -35.00
C LYS A 4 -15.98 -74.40 -35.68
N ARG A 5 -15.02 -73.77 -34.93
CA ARG A 5 -13.75 -74.38 -34.50
C ARG A 5 -12.96 -73.48 -33.53
N GLN A 6 -12.61 -74.09 -32.45
CA GLN A 6 -11.46 -73.82 -31.54
C GLN A 6 -10.17 -74.46 -32.16
N PRO A 7 -9.05 -74.46 -31.46
CA PRO A 7 -8.37 -73.60 -30.49
C PRO A 7 -6.87 -73.36 -30.81
N GLY A 8 -6.19 -72.62 -29.98
CA GLY A 8 -4.77 -72.91 -29.77
C GLY A 8 -3.83 -71.71 -29.78
N HIS A 9 -3.29 -71.28 -28.78
CA HIS A 9 -1.94 -71.52 -28.22
C HIS A 9 -1.65 -70.47 -27.13
N ALA A 10 -1.34 -70.95 -25.95
CA ALA A 10 -0.73 -70.20 -24.87
C ALA A 10 0.74 -69.92 -25.21
N ALA A 11 1.19 -68.72 -24.91
CA ALA A 11 2.60 -68.36 -24.78
C ALA A 11 2.83 -67.69 -23.40
N PRO A 12 4.03 -67.79 -22.81
CA PRO A 12 4.25 -67.75 -21.38
C PRO A 12 4.28 -66.33 -20.81
N ALA A 13 3.99 -66.22 -19.53
CA ALA A 13 4.10 -65.05 -18.69
C ALA A 13 5.54 -64.51 -18.64
N GLU A 14 5.73 -63.29 -19.07
CA GLU A 14 6.93 -62.51 -18.74
C GLU A 14 6.72 -61.81 -17.39
N ASP A 15 7.68 -62.09 -16.53
CA ASP A 15 7.89 -61.59 -15.18
C ASP A 15 8.08 -60.05 -15.22
N VAL A 16 7.05 -59.25 -14.99
CA VAL A 16 7.16 -57.79 -14.84
C VAL A 16 7.66 -57.52 -13.43
N ARG A 17 8.95 -57.24 -13.34
CA ARG A 17 9.58 -56.72 -12.14
C ARG A 17 8.93 -55.39 -11.81
N ASP A 18 8.32 -55.33 -10.61
CA ASP A 18 7.83 -54.16 -9.92
C ASP A 18 9.05 -53.27 -9.53
N ASP A 19 9.47 -52.41 -10.44
CA ASP A 19 10.41 -51.33 -10.13
C ASP A 19 9.61 -50.25 -9.38
N GLY A 20 9.62 -50.40 -8.07
CA GLY A 20 9.09 -49.43 -7.14
C GLY A 20 9.65 -48.05 -7.43
N VAL A 21 8.89 -47.22 -8.13
CA VAL A 21 9.10 -45.78 -8.21
C VAL A 21 8.90 -45.22 -6.80
N ARG A 22 10.00 -45.03 -6.12
CA ARG A 22 10.03 -44.17 -4.94
C ARG A 22 9.67 -42.79 -5.40
N ASP A 23 8.46 -42.39 -5.09
CA ASP A 23 8.03 -40.99 -5.12
C ASP A 23 8.82 -40.24 -4.04
N ASP A 24 10.09 -39.94 -4.36
CA ASP A 24 10.87 -38.99 -3.61
C ASP A 24 10.20 -37.63 -3.88
N GLY A 25 9.19 -37.32 -3.08
CA GLY A 25 8.59 -35.98 -2.97
C GLY A 25 9.69 -34.97 -2.63
N ALA A 26 10.56 -34.69 -3.58
CA ALA A 26 11.42 -33.54 -3.57
C ALA A 26 10.50 -32.33 -3.64
N VAL A 27 10.10 -31.85 -2.46
CA VAL A 27 9.60 -30.47 -2.32
C VAL A 27 10.66 -29.60 -2.98
N ASP A 28 10.33 -29.13 -4.17
CA ASP A 28 11.12 -28.19 -4.92
C ASP A 28 11.34 -26.95 -4.04
N ARG A 29 12.47 -26.93 -3.33
CA ARG A 29 13.00 -25.76 -2.61
C ARG A 29 13.63 -24.81 -3.61
N THR A 30 12.97 -24.55 -4.73
CA THR A 30 13.32 -23.45 -5.60
C THR A 30 13.11 -22.18 -4.79
N THR A 31 14.21 -21.62 -4.35
CA THR A 31 14.49 -20.27 -3.86
C THR A 31 13.24 -19.36 -3.87
N GLN A 32 12.42 -19.47 -2.80
CA GLN A 32 11.39 -18.45 -2.56
C GLN A 32 12.12 -17.12 -2.45
N ASP A 33 11.69 -16.15 -3.26
CA ASP A 33 12.19 -14.78 -3.19
C ASP A 33 12.12 -14.31 -1.72
N PRO A 34 13.25 -13.98 -1.08
CA PRO A 34 13.25 -13.57 0.32
C PRO A 34 12.30 -12.41 0.60
N ALA A 35 12.07 -11.54 -0.39
CA ALA A 35 11.14 -10.44 -0.29
C ALA A 35 9.66 -10.87 -0.26
N ARG A 36 9.35 -12.14 -0.56
CA ARG A 36 8.02 -12.76 -0.46
C ARG A 36 7.88 -13.70 0.75
N ALA A 37 8.91 -13.80 1.60
CA ALA A 37 8.83 -14.60 2.81
C ALA A 37 7.62 -14.19 3.67
N PRO A 38 6.92 -15.15 4.31
CA PRO A 38 5.80 -14.84 5.20
C PRO A 38 6.17 -13.85 6.30
N LEU A 39 5.21 -13.04 6.73
CA LEU A 39 5.38 -12.17 7.89
C LEU A 39 5.64 -13.01 9.14
N ARG A 40 6.62 -12.63 9.91
CA ARG A 40 6.95 -13.29 11.19
C ARG A 40 5.99 -12.80 12.28
N ALA A 41 4.80 -13.41 12.34
CA ALA A 41 3.68 -12.96 13.16
C ALA A 41 4.03 -12.76 14.63
N ASP A 42 4.85 -13.64 15.22
CA ASP A 42 5.25 -13.54 16.61
C ASP A 42 6.21 -12.37 16.85
N GLU A 43 7.14 -12.11 15.92
CA GLU A 43 8.00 -10.94 15.95
C GLU A 43 7.19 -9.64 15.83
N VAL A 44 6.23 -9.61 14.91
CA VAL A 44 5.31 -8.46 14.75
C VAL A 44 4.56 -8.19 16.05
N ARG A 45 3.97 -9.21 16.67
CA ARG A 45 3.25 -9.04 17.94
C ARG A 45 4.18 -8.61 19.08
N ALA A 46 5.35 -9.24 19.20
CA ALA A 46 6.32 -8.92 20.26
C ALA A 46 6.84 -7.47 20.16
N ALA A 47 7.03 -6.95 18.95
CA ALA A 47 7.55 -5.61 18.74
C ALA A 47 6.47 -4.53 18.83
N LEU A 48 5.24 -4.82 18.40
CA LEU A 48 4.21 -3.80 18.24
C LEU A 48 3.18 -3.74 19.36
N LEU A 49 2.99 -4.81 20.13
CA LEU A 49 2.02 -4.81 21.24
C LEU A 49 2.58 -4.14 22.50
N ALA A 50 1.69 -3.43 23.21
CA ALA A 50 1.99 -2.89 24.53
C ALA A 50 2.43 -4.01 25.52
N PRO A 51 3.34 -3.74 26.46
CA PRO A 51 3.95 -2.44 26.78
C PRO A 51 5.15 -2.06 25.90
N VAL A 52 5.64 -2.94 25.02
CA VAL A 52 6.82 -2.69 24.19
C VAL A 52 6.52 -1.74 23.05
N GLY A 53 5.43 -1.99 22.34
CA GLY A 53 5.01 -1.22 21.16
C GLY A 53 3.78 -0.34 21.40
N PRO A 54 3.37 0.41 20.35
CA PRO A 54 2.30 1.40 20.45
C PRO A 54 0.88 0.82 20.32
N LEU A 55 0.74 -0.49 20.07
CA LEU A 55 -0.55 -1.09 19.73
C LEU A 55 -1.15 -1.84 20.91
N HIS A 56 -2.48 -1.88 20.96
CA HIS A 56 -3.23 -2.68 21.94
C HIS A 56 -3.67 -4.03 21.34
N ARG A 57 -3.79 -4.11 20.02
CA ARG A 57 -4.21 -5.31 19.31
C ARG A 57 -3.51 -5.44 17.97
N CYS A 58 -3.05 -6.64 17.65
CA CYS A 58 -2.35 -6.93 16.40
C CYS A 58 -2.68 -8.34 15.92
N GLU A 59 -3.19 -8.45 14.70
CA GLU A 59 -3.40 -9.74 14.05
C GLU A 59 -2.72 -9.78 12.68
N VAL A 60 -2.03 -10.88 12.43
CA VAL A 60 -1.49 -11.27 11.13
C VAL A 60 -2.31 -12.46 10.66
N VAL A 61 -2.94 -12.34 9.49
CA VAL A 61 -3.80 -13.38 8.93
C VAL A 61 -3.33 -13.77 7.53
N ASP A 62 -3.60 -15.00 7.13
CA ASP A 62 -3.15 -15.50 5.83
C ASP A 62 -3.92 -14.83 4.68
N ARG A 63 -5.26 -14.68 4.85
CA ARG A 63 -6.11 -14.21 3.76
C ARG A 63 -7.35 -13.49 4.27
N VAL A 64 -7.70 -12.38 3.61
CA VAL A 64 -8.97 -11.65 3.81
C VAL A 64 -9.44 -11.04 2.49
N GLY A 65 -10.70 -10.63 2.42
CA GLY A 65 -11.18 -9.82 1.31
C GLY A 65 -10.42 -8.48 1.21
N SER A 66 -10.44 -7.72 2.30
CA SER A 66 -9.69 -6.46 2.46
C SER A 66 -9.44 -6.21 3.93
N THR A 67 -8.20 -5.87 4.31
CA THR A 67 -7.85 -5.54 5.71
C THR A 67 -8.68 -4.38 6.25
N SER A 68 -8.94 -3.35 5.43
CA SER A 68 -9.77 -2.20 5.84
C SER A 68 -11.23 -2.59 6.04
N THR A 69 -11.81 -3.38 5.12
CA THR A 69 -13.20 -3.85 5.25
C THR A 69 -13.37 -4.74 6.46
N GLU A 70 -12.44 -5.65 6.69
CA GLU A 70 -12.46 -6.56 7.83
C GLU A 70 -12.30 -5.79 9.16
N LEU A 71 -11.36 -4.84 9.23
CA LEU A 71 -11.17 -4.05 10.44
C LEU A 71 -12.39 -3.15 10.74
N LEU A 72 -13.02 -2.57 9.71
CA LEU A 72 -14.30 -1.85 9.87
C LEU A 72 -15.43 -2.76 10.37
N ALA A 73 -15.45 -4.02 9.95
CA ALA A 73 -16.43 -4.99 10.45
C ALA A 73 -16.18 -5.35 11.92
N ARG A 74 -14.93 -5.58 12.29
CA ARG A 74 -14.53 -5.88 13.68
C ARG A 74 -14.84 -4.73 14.64
N LEU A 75 -14.64 -3.50 14.23
CA LEU A 75 -14.97 -2.30 15.01
C LEU A 75 -16.45 -2.18 15.39
N ARG A 76 -17.35 -2.85 14.64
CA ARG A 76 -18.80 -2.88 14.96
C ARG A 76 -19.14 -3.77 16.14
N THR A 77 -18.35 -4.81 16.37
CA THR A 77 -18.60 -5.85 17.36
C THR A 77 -17.66 -5.83 18.54
N ASP A 78 -16.49 -5.24 18.38
CA ASP A 78 -15.44 -5.21 19.38
C ASP A 78 -14.72 -3.85 19.41
N PRO A 79 -15.07 -2.98 20.37
CA PRO A 79 -14.44 -1.65 20.51
C PRO A 79 -12.96 -1.73 20.90
N GLY A 80 -12.44 -2.88 21.31
CA GLY A 80 -11.01 -3.09 21.60
C GLY A 80 -10.09 -2.90 20.41
N TRP A 81 -10.63 -2.78 19.20
CA TRP A 81 -9.88 -2.42 17.98
C TRP A 81 -9.76 -0.92 17.73
N ALA A 82 -10.50 -0.09 18.46
CA ALA A 82 -10.78 1.29 18.07
C ALA A 82 -9.59 2.26 18.09
N ASP A 83 -8.54 1.99 18.86
CA ASP A 83 -7.32 2.80 18.85
C ASP A 83 -6.10 1.90 19.05
N GLY A 84 -5.21 1.89 18.07
CA GLY A 84 -4.07 0.99 18.07
C GLY A 84 -4.40 -0.48 17.73
N GLY A 85 -5.51 -0.74 17.03
CA GLY A 85 -5.80 -2.05 16.44
C GLY A 85 -5.19 -2.17 15.04
N LEU A 86 -4.33 -3.16 14.81
CA LEU A 86 -3.68 -3.48 13.54
C LEU A 86 -4.15 -4.83 12.99
N LEU A 87 -4.58 -4.82 11.74
CA LEU A 87 -4.83 -6.03 10.96
C LEU A 87 -3.94 -6.01 9.71
N THR A 88 -3.12 -7.03 9.53
CA THR A 88 -2.32 -7.24 8.32
C THR A 88 -2.59 -8.62 7.73
N ALA A 89 -2.48 -8.74 6.41
CA ALA A 89 -2.77 -9.98 5.69
C ALA A 89 -1.66 -10.31 4.68
N GLU A 90 -1.38 -11.62 4.54
CA GLU A 90 -0.48 -12.12 3.50
C GLU A 90 -1.08 -11.94 2.10
N HIS A 91 -2.42 -12.02 2.01
CA HIS A 91 -3.14 -11.85 0.75
C HIS A 91 -4.51 -11.18 0.94
N GLN A 92 -4.87 -10.31 -0.01
CA GLN A 92 -6.21 -9.72 -0.13
C GLN A 92 -6.87 -10.15 -1.45
N ASP A 93 -8.11 -10.69 -1.37
CA ASP A 93 -8.91 -11.08 -2.54
C ASP A 93 -9.64 -9.91 -3.21
N ALA A 94 -9.96 -8.89 -2.42
CA ALA A 94 -10.76 -7.74 -2.84
C ALA A 94 -10.20 -6.45 -2.22
N GLY A 95 -8.89 -6.24 -2.35
CA GLY A 95 -8.21 -5.04 -1.85
C GLY A 95 -8.81 -3.77 -2.45
N ARG A 96 -8.87 -2.70 -1.66
CA ARG A 96 -9.55 -1.45 -2.00
C ARG A 96 -8.61 -0.28 -2.04
N GLY A 97 -8.87 0.60 -3.00
CA GLY A 97 -8.27 1.93 -3.11
C GLY A 97 -9.34 3.02 -3.05
N ARG A 98 -8.94 4.29 -3.19
CA ARG A 98 -9.86 5.43 -3.26
C ARG A 98 -10.72 5.39 -4.51
N ALA A 99 -11.88 6.08 -4.47
CA ALA A 99 -12.81 6.26 -5.59
C ALA A 99 -13.22 4.92 -6.27
N GLY A 100 -13.33 3.85 -5.50
CA GLY A 100 -13.73 2.53 -6.03
C GLY A 100 -12.65 1.76 -6.77
N HIS A 101 -11.40 2.24 -6.79
CA HIS A 101 -10.31 1.49 -7.40
C HIS A 101 -10.03 0.21 -6.61
N VAL A 102 -9.65 -0.83 -7.34
CA VAL A 102 -9.22 -2.11 -6.76
C VAL A 102 -7.71 -2.08 -6.50
N TRP A 103 -7.30 -2.67 -5.37
CA TRP A 103 -5.90 -2.90 -5.04
C TRP A 103 -5.61 -4.40 -5.17
N THR A 104 -5.03 -4.80 -6.29
CA THR A 104 -4.73 -6.21 -6.57
C THR A 104 -3.25 -6.46 -6.45
N THR A 105 -2.88 -7.51 -5.72
CA THR A 105 -1.49 -7.94 -5.56
C THR A 105 -1.41 -9.46 -5.49
N PRO A 106 -0.38 -10.09 -6.06
CA PRO A 106 -0.12 -11.50 -5.84
C PRO A 106 0.14 -11.80 -4.37
N ALA A 107 -0.14 -13.03 -3.94
CA ALA A 107 0.12 -13.47 -2.57
C ALA A 107 1.60 -13.29 -2.19
N GLY A 108 1.85 -12.77 -1.00
CA GLY A 108 3.20 -12.53 -0.49
C GLY A 108 4.00 -11.42 -1.19
N ALA A 109 3.49 -10.82 -2.27
CA ALA A 109 4.23 -9.81 -3.03
C ALA A 109 4.07 -8.38 -2.49
N ALA A 110 3.10 -8.14 -1.65
CA ALA A 110 2.82 -6.83 -1.06
C ALA A 110 2.80 -6.88 0.46
N LEU A 111 2.85 -5.71 1.07
CA LEU A 111 2.50 -5.50 2.46
C LEU A 111 1.16 -4.78 2.49
N THR A 112 0.14 -5.42 3.08
CA THR A 112 -1.21 -4.87 3.21
C THR A 112 -1.64 -4.87 4.65
N LEU A 113 -1.89 -3.69 5.20
CA LEU A 113 -2.29 -3.53 6.59
C LEU A 113 -3.33 -2.43 6.75
N SER A 114 -4.06 -2.50 7.85
CA SER A 114 -5.00 -1.48 8.27
C SER A 114 -4.84 -1.20 9.76
N LEU A 115 -4.75 0.08 10.11
CA LEU A 115 -4.58 0.57 11.47
C LEU A 115 -5.82 1.37 11.86
N ALA A 116 -6.47 0.99 12.95
CA ALA A 116 -7.57 1.78 13.53
C ALA A 116 -7.01 2.82 14.49
N VAL A 117 -7.42 4.06 14.32
CA VAL A 117 -6.98 5.18 15.14
C VAL A 117 -8.17 6.02 15.58
N ARG A 118 -8.16 6.48 16.84
CA ARG A 118 -8.99 7.59 17.29
C ARG A 118 -8.20 8.87 17.13
N PRO A 119 -8.54 9.77 16.20
CA PRO A 119 -7.76 10.99 16.00
C PRO A 119 -7.68 11.86 17.26
N GLY A 120 -8.77 11.98 18.02
CA GLY A 120 -8.81 12.76 19.26
C GLY A 120 -8.62 14.27 19.05
N VAL A 121 -8.82 14.74 17.83
CA VAL A 121 -8.67 16.14 17.40
C VAL A 121 -9.90 16.56 16.58
N PRO A 122 -10.14 17.87 16.35
CA PRO A 122 -11.25 18.35 15.53
C PRO A 122 -11.29 17.72 14.13
N ARG A 123 -12.50 17.44 13.65
CA ARG A 123 -12.71 16.67 12.41
C ARG A 123 -12.17 17.39 11.17
N GLU A 124 -12.16 18.69 11.19
CA GLU A 124 -11.61 19.54 10.13
C GLU A 124 -10.12 19.25 9.89
N ARG A 125 -9.40 18.79 10.91
CA ARG A 125 -7.98 18.42 10.85
C ARG A 125 -7.73 17.03 10.26
N TRP A 126 -8.77 16.21 10.03
CA TRP A 126 -8.61 14.81 9.62
C TRP A 126 -8.09 14.62 8.19
N GLY A 127 -8.15 15.66 7.36
CA GLY A 127 -7.51 15.67 6.04
C GLY A 127 -6.00 15.43 6.10
N TRP A 128 -5.38 15.67 7.25
CA TRP A 128 -3.96 15.39 7.48
C TRP A 128 -3.64 13.90 7.73
N LEU A 129 -4.63 13.07 8.09
CA LEU A 129 -4.38 11.66 8.41
C LEU A 129 -3.71 10.88 7.27
N PRO A 130 -4.19 10.92 6.01
CA PRO A 130 -3.51 10.24 4.92
C PRO A 130 -2.13 10.83 4.62
N LEU A 131 -1.91 12.13 4.83
CA LEU A 131 -0.63 12.79 4.59
C LEU A 131 0.41 12.40 5.65
N LEU A 132 0.04 12.41 6.93
CA LEU A 132 0.89 11.96 8.03
C LEU A 132 1.20 10.46 7.93
N THR A 133 0.20 9.65 7.57
CA THR A 133 0.41 8.22 7.28
C THR A 133 1.41 8.05 6.14
N GLY A 134 1.25 8.82 5.05
CA GLY A 134 2.15 8.80 3.93
C GLY A 134 3.58 9.24 4.28
N LEU A 135 3.74 10.28 5.10
CA LEU A 135 5.05 10.70 5.61
C LEU A 135 5.71 9.56 6.41
N GLY A 136 4.95 8.89 7.28
CA GLY A 136 5.44 7.74 8.04
C GLY A 136 5.89 6.59 7.13
N VAL A 137 5.07 6.25 6.13
CA VAL A 137 5.43 5.23 5.13
C VAL A 137 6.68 5.65 4.35
N ALA A 138 6.77 6.91 3.87
CA ALA A 138 7.94 7.38 3.14
C ALA A 138 9.23 7.27 3.98
N ARG A 139 9.18 7.64 5.26
CA ARG A 139 10.32 7.51 6.19
C ARG A 139 10.73 6.06 6.39
N ALA A 140 9.75 5.18 6.64
CA ALA A 140 9.98 3.75 6.80
C ALA A 140 10.62 3.14 5.55
N LEU A 141 10.13 3.47 4.35
CA LEU A 141 10.71 2.98 3.10
C LEU A 141 12.13 3.51 2.90
N ARG A 142 12.40 4.79 3.15
CA ARG A 142 13.75 5.36 3.06
C ARG A 142 14.73 4.67 4.00
N SER A 143 14.34 4.45 5.25
CA SER A 143 15.21 3.83 6.28
C SER A 143 15.47 2.35 6.04
N THR A 144 14.48 1.61 5.53
CA THR A 144 14.58 0.15 5.36
C THR A 144 15.08 -0.29 3.99
N THR A 145 14.98 0.56 2.97
CA THR A 145 15.30 0.18 1.57
C THR A 145 16.28 1.11 0.89
N GLY A 146 16.54 2.29 1.46
CA GLY A 146 17.37 3.34 0.83
C GLY A 146 16.70 4.05 -0.36
N LEU A 147 15.48 3.67 -0.76
CA LEU A 147 14.77 4.33 -1.86
C LEU A 147 14.33 5.74 -1.47
N ASP A 148 14.44 6.69 -2.40
CA ASP A 148 13.94 8.07 -2.20
C ASP A 148 12.42 8.12 -2.37
N ALA A 149 11.69 7.59 -1.39
CA ALA A 149 10.23 7.60 -1.37
C ALA A 149 9.69 8.98 -1.01
N GLY A 150 8.70 9.47 -1.75
CA GLY A 150 8.05 10.76 -1.52
C GLY A 150 6.53 10.68 -1.63
N LEU A 151 5.85 11.69 -1.09
CA LEU A 151 4.41 11.81 -1.12
C LEU A 151 3.93 12.37 -2.47
N LYS A 152 2.89 11.78 -3.02
CA LYS A 152 2.05 12.41 -4.04
C LYS A 152 0.67 12.63 -3.44
N TRP A 153 0.29 13.89 -3.30
CA TRP A 153 -1.03 14.24 -2.78
C TRP A 153 -2.15 13.62 -3.62
N PRO A 154 -3.22 13.10 -3.02
CA PRO A 154 -3.50 13.13 -1.58
C PRO A 154 -3.02 11.89 -0.80
N ASN A 155 -2.62 10.78 -1.44
CA ASN A 155 -2.55 9.49 -0.76
C ASN A 155 -1.60 8.46 -1.39
N ASP A 156 -0.76 8.85 -2.34
CA ASP A 156 0.17 7.95 -3.00
C ASP A 156 1.61 8.17 -2.53
N LEU A 157 2.41 7.11 -2.55
CA LEU A 157 3.85 7.16 -2.37
C LEU A 157 4.53 6.87 -3.70
N LEU A 158 5.49 7.71 -4.05
CA LEU A 158 6.27 7.59 -5.27
C LEU A 158 7.74 7.33 -4.95
N VAL A 159 8.39 6.62 -5.85
CA VAL A 159 9.85 6.49 -5.92
C VAL A 159 10.31 6.76 -7.35
N PRO A 160 11.55 7.23 -7.58
CA PRO A 160 12.08 7.37 -8.92
C PRO A 160 12.04 6.05 -9.70
N ALA A 161 11.79 6.11 -11.00
CA ALA A 161 11.89 4.95 -11.87
C ALA A 161 13.36 4.46 -11.91
N ALA A 162 13.58 3.17 -11.71
CA ALA A 162 14.94 2.60 -11.68
C ALA A 162 15.72 2.83 -13.00
N ASP A 163 15.01 2.85 -14.12
CA ASP A 163 15.55 3.08 -15.46
C ASP A 163 15.54 4.57 -15.88
N GLY A 164 15.05 5.46 -15.03
CA GLY A 164 14.91 6.88 -15.30
C GLY A 164 13.88 7.23 -16.38
N THR A 165 13.11 6.26 -16.89
CA THR A 165 12.13 6.49 -17.96
C THR A 165 10.89 7.22 -17.45
N GLY A 166 10.28 8.03 -18.32
CA GLY A 166 8.99 8.70 -18.06
C GLY A 166 7.81 7.87 -18.53
N VAL A 167 6.66 8.01 -17.86
CA VAL A 167 5.36 7.53 -18.33
C VAL A 167 4.52 8.74 -18.70
N PRO A 168 3.89 8.75 -19.90
CA PRO A 168 3.02 9.85 -20.31
C PRO A 168 1.99 10.21 -19.23
N ASP A 169 1.74 11.49 -19.02
CA ASP A 169 0.82 12.03 -17.99
C ASP A 169 1.14 11.63 -16.54
N TRP A 170 2.30 11.04 -16.29
CA TRP A 170 2.71 10.62 -14.95
C TRP A 170 4.09 11.14 -14.53
N GLY A 171 5.06 11.21 -15.45
CA GLY A 171 6.43 11.62 -15.18
C GLY A 171 7.40 10.46 -14.94
N ARG A 172 8.54 10.76 -14.29
CA ARG A 172 9.63 9.80 -14.07
C ARG A 172 9.56 9.05 -12.74
N GLU A 173 8.52 9.28 -11.97
CA GLU A 173 8.29 8.56 -10.72
C GLU A 173 7.28 7.43 -10.91
N ARG A 174 7.28 6.48 -9.98
CA ARG A 174 6.37 5.32 -9.98
C ARG A 174 5.72 5.17 -8.63
N LYS A 175 4.44 4.83 -8.63
CA LYS A 175 3.68 4.55 -7.42
C LYS A 175 4.14 3.23 -6.80
N VAL A 176 4.65 3.29 -5.57
CA VAL A 176 5.10 2.14 -4.77
C VAL A 176 4.12 1.79 -3.66
N ALA A 177 3.33 2.76 -3.18
CA ALA A 177 2.35 2.53 -2.13
C ALA A 177 1.12 3.44 -2.27
N GLY A 178 0.03 3.04 -1.63
CA GLY A 178 -1.20 3.82 -1.54
C GLY A 178 -1.82 3.74 -0.16
N ILE A 179 -2.51 4.83 0.23
CA ILE A 179 -3.17 4.98 1.53
C ILE A 179 -4.66 5.19 1.31
N LEU A 180 -5.47 4.53 2.13
CA LEU A 180 -6.92 4.69 2.16
C LEU A 180 -7.36 5.00 3.59
N ALA A 181 -7.88 6.20 3.84
CA ALA A 181 -8.45 6.57 5.13
C ALA A 181 -9.98 6.50 5.05
N GLU A 182 -10.59 5.73 5.93
CA GLU A 182 -12.04 5.53 6.00
C GLU A 182 -12.55 5.76 7.42
N VAL A 183 -13.56 6.59 7.55
CA VAL A 183 -14.21 6.83 8.84
C VAL A 183 -15.10 5.64 9.19
N ALA A 184 -14.87 5.04 10.35
CA ALA A 184 -15.68 3.93 10.83
C ALA A 184 -17.10 4.41 11.23
N PRO A 185 -18.10 3.50 11.20
CA PRO A 185 -19.41 3.79 11.78
C PRO A 185 -19.30 4.33 13.21
N GLY A 186 -20.06 5.36 13.55
CA GLY A 186 -19.93 6.09 14.82
C GLY A 186 -19.09 7.37 14.71
N GLY A 187 -18.27 7.50 13.67
CA GLY A 187 -17.62 8.76 13.32
C GLY A 187 -16.42 9.18 14.18
N GLU A 188 -15.96 8.33 15.11
CA GLU A 188 -14.87 8.64 16.05
C GLU A 188 -13.54 7.97 15.70
N VAL A 189 -13.60 6.91 14.89
CA VAL A 189 -12.44 6.08 14.51
C VAL A 189 -12.20 6.21 13.02
N VAL A 190 -10.94 6.28 12.63
CA VAL A 190 -10.52 6.22 11.23
C VAL A 190 -9.69 4.95 11.04
N VAL A 191 -10.00 4.19 10.00
CA VAL A 191 -9.19 3.07 9.54
C VAL A 191 -8.25 3.57 8.46
N LEU A 192 -6.96 3.44 8.70
CA LEU A 192 -5.88 3.78 7.79
C LEU A 192 -5.40 2.51 7.10
N GLY A 193 -5.90 2.27 5.89
CA GLY A 193 -5.42 1.19 5.01
C GLY A 193 -4.13 1.62 4.31
N ILE A 194 -3.12 0.77 4.36
CA ILE A 194 -1.81 0.99 3.76
C ILE A 194 -1.47 -0.22 2.89
N GLY A 195 -1.24 0.02 1.60
CA GLY A 195 -0.76 -0.99 0.66
C GLY A 195 0.60 -0.59 0.12
N VAL A 196 1.62 -1.45 0.29
CA VAL A 196 2.97 -1.26 -0.26
C VAL A 196 3.27 -2.38 -1.24
N ASN A 197 3.62 -2.03 -2.46
CA ASN A 197 4.15 -2.99 -3.42
C ASN A 197 5.59 -3.35 -3.03
N VAL A 198 5.84 -4.60 -2.69
CA VAL A 198 7.16 -5.03 -2.18
C VAL A 198 7.94 -5.79 -3.23
N ALA A 199 7.44 -6.90 -3.71
CA ALA A 199 8.15 -7.85 -4.56
C ALA A 199 7.43 -8.18 -5.87
N GLN A 200 6.46 -7.38 -6.28
CA GLN A 200 5.85 -7.55 -7.61
C GLN A 200 6.90 -7.34 -8.70
N THR A 201 6.94 -8.26 -9.65
CA THR A 201 7.67 -8.09 -10.90
C THR A 201 6.98 -7.05 -11.79
N PRO A 202 7.65 -6.47 -12.79
CA PRO A 202 7.01 -5.57 -13.75
C PRO A 202 5.77 -6.15 -14.44
N ALA A 203 5.77 -7.47 -14.69
CA ALA A 203 4.63 -8.18 -15.30
C ALA A 203 3.42 -8.36 -14.37
N GLU A 204 3.64 -8.31 -13.05
CA GLU A 204 2.58 -8.42 -12.03
C GLU A 204 2.00 -7.07 -11.62
N LEU A 205 2.62 -5.97 -12.05
CA LEU A 205 2.14 -4.61 -11.76
C LEU A 205 0.99 -4.23 -12.71
N PRO A 206 -0.10 -3.62 -12.21
CA PRO A 206 -1.32 -3.40 -12.99
C PRO A 206 -1.18 -2.32 -14.07
N VAL A 207 -0.23 -1.39 -13.91
CA VAL A 207 -0.05 -0.24 -14.80
C VAL A 207 1.43 0.18 -14.86
N PRO A 208 1.89 0.78 -15.98
CA PRO A 208 3.28 1.22 -16.12
C PRO A 208 3.73 2.29 -15.11
N SER A 209 2.79 3.02 -14.54
CA SER A 209 3.05 4.03 -13.50
C SER A 209 3.21 3.45 -12.09
N ALA A 210 3.04 2.13 -11.91
CA ALA A 210 3.29 1.44 -10.66
C ALA A 210 4.72 0.84 -10.63
N THR A 211 5.21 0.59 -9.43
CA THR A 211 6.44 -0.17 -9.17
C THR A 211 6.32 -0.91 -7.83
N SER A 212 7.30 -1.76 -7.54
CA SER A 212 7.51 -2.36 -6.22
C SER A 212 8.87 -1.94 -5.66
N LEU A 213 9.12 -2.20 -4.38
CA LEU A 213 10.42 -1.90 -3.77
C LEU A 213 11.56 -2.62 -4.51
N VAL A 214 11.37 -3.92 -4.80
CA VAL A 214 12.36 -4.73 -5.53
C VAL A 214 12.52 -4.23 -6.97
N ALA A 215 11.44 -3.96 -7.69
CA ALA A 215 11.50 -3.44 -9.05
C ALA A 215 12.09 -2.02 -9.13
N ALA A 216 12.02 -1.24 -8.05
CA ALA A 216 12.68 0.06 -7.93
C ALA A 216 14.16 -0.04 -7.54
N GLY A 217 14.70 -1.26 -7.36
CA GLY A 217 16.12 -1.51 -7.09
C GLY A 217 16.49 -1.76 -5.63
N ALA A 218 15.51 -1.85 -4.72
CA ALA A 218 15.81 -2.23 -3.34
C ALA A 218 16.27 -3.69 -3.26
N THR A 219 17.28 -3.94 -2.43
CA THR A 219 17.84 -5.28 -2.18
C THR A 219 17.68 -5.67 -0.72
N GLY A 220 17.60 -6.98 -0.43
CA GLY A 220 17.48 -7.47 0.93
C GLY A 220 16.18 -7.04 1.63
N VAL A 221 15.12 -6.78 0.87
CA VAL A 221 13.84 -6.32 1.41
C VAL A 221 13.21 -7.41 2.24
N ASP A 222 12.85 -7.08 3.47
CA ASP A 222 12.12 -7.94 4.41
C ASP A 222 10.79 -7.29 4.78
N ARG A 223 9.67 -7.96 4.48
CA ARG A 223 8.32 -7.42 4.70
C ARG A 223 8.02 -7.16 6.18
N THR A 224 8.53 -7.99 7.08
CA THR A 224 8.35 -7.79 8.52
C THR A 224 9.07 -6.53 8.98
N THR A 225 10.32 -6.35 8.59
CA THR A 225 11.09 -5.13 8.90
C THR A 225 10.39 -3.87 8.38
N VAL A 226 9.91 -3.90 7.13
CA VAL A 226 9.16 -2.76 6.55
C VAL A 226 7.87 -2.50 7.34
N LEU A 227 7.12 -3.55 7.71
CA LEU A 227 5.89 -3.40 8.51
C LEU A 227 6.17 -2.74 9.86
N LEU A 228 7.18 -3.22 10.59
CA LEU A 228 7.56 -2.68 11.89
C LEU A 228 7.93 -1.20 11.79
N ALA A 229 8.74 -0.84 10.81
CA ALA A 229 9.13 0.55 10.57
C ALA A 229 7.93 1.44 10.20
N VAL A 230 7.04 0.97 9.31
CA VAL A 230 5.82 1.70 8.92
C VAL A 230 4.94 1.98 10.13
N VAL A 231 4.66 0.97 10.95
CA VAL A 231 3.80 1.15 12.12
C VAL A 231 4.43 2.11 13.14
N ALA A 232 5.73 1.97 13.41
CA ALA A 232 6.44 2.84 14.34
C ALA A 232 6.42 4.32 13.89
N GLU A 233 6.75 4.58 12.62
CA GLU A 233 6.76 5.95 12.07
C GLU A 233 5.35 6.55 12.05
N VAL A 234 4.35 5.80 11.56
CA VAL A 234 2.97 6.30 11.48
C VAL A 234 2.42 6.61 12.86
N THR A 235 2.56 5.70 13.83
CA THR A 235 2.04 5.91 15.19
C THR A 235 2.78 7.04 15.91
N GLY A 236 4.09 7.19 15.71
CA GLY A 236 4.89 8.29 16.25
C GLY A 236 4.44 9.65 15.72
N LEU A 237 4.21 9.77 14.41
CA LEU A 237 3.70 11.02 13.80
C LEU A 237 2.29 11.36 14.27
N LEU A 238 1.40 10.37 14.35
CA LEU A 238 0.04 10.57 14.86
C LEU A 238 0.02 10.96 16.35
N ALA A 239 0.88 10.38 17.16
CA ALA A 239 1.01 10.75 18.57
C ALA A 239 1.48 12.21 18.72
N ARG A 240 2.48 12.63 17.94
CA ARG A 240 2.97 14.01 17.92
C ARG A 240 1.89 14.98 17.46
N TRP A 241 1.15 14.64 16.42
CA TRP A 241 0.02 15.45 15.93
C TRP A 241 -1.10 15.61 16.97
N ARG A 242 -1.47 14.52 17.65
CA ARG A 242 -2.45 14.53 18.74
C ARG A 242 -1.99 15.41 19.92
N ALA A 243 -0.72 15.32 20.30
CA ALA A 243 -0.16 16.11 21.39
C ALA A 243 -0.25 17.63 21.17
N HIS A 244 -0.40 18.05 19.91
CA HIS A 244 -0.60 19.45 19.53
C HIS A 244 -2.06 19.76 19.11
N GLY A 245 -3.03 18.95 19.57
CA GLY A 245 -4.46 19.16 19.27
C GLY A 245 -4.80 19.12 17.78
N GLY A 246 -3.98 18.45 16.97
CA GLY A 246 -4.14 18.38 15.52
C GLY A 246 -3.56 19.57 14.75
N ASP A 247 -2.89 20.50 15.40
CA ASP A 247 -2.20 21.61 14.76
C ASP A 247 -0.86 21.14 14.19
N VAL A 248 -0.80 20.98 12.87
CA VAL A 248 0.38 20.47 12.17
C VAL A 248 1.53 21.48 12.17
N ALA A 249 1.23 22.80 12.17
CA ALA A 249 2.24 23.84 12.22
C ALA A 249 2.88 23.90 13.60
N ALA A 250 2.08 23.88 14.66
CA ALA A 250 2.57 23.80 16.04
C ALA A 250 3.39 22.51 16.30
N ALA A 251 3.01 21.41 15.62
CA ALA A 251 3.77 20.16 15.65
C ALA A 251 5.01 20.17 14.71
N GLY A 252 5.18 21.17 13.83
CA GLY A 252 6.23 21.20 12.79
C GLY A 252 6.07 20.12 11.72
N LEU A 253 4.87 19.54 11.59
CA LEU A 253 4.59 18.43 10.66
C LEU A 253 4.23 18.93 9.27
N ASP A 254 3.71 20.13 9.13
CA ASP A 254 3.39 20.78 7.86
C ASP A 254 4.65 20.94 6.98
N ALA A 255 5.73 21.44 7.56
CA ALA A 255 7.02 21.59 6.87
C ALA A 255 7.61 20.23 6.47
N GLU A 256 7.49 19.21 7.34
CA GLU A 256 8.01 17.88 7.05
C GLU A 256 7.21 17.17 5.92
N VAL A 257 5.89 17.31 5.94
CA VAL A 257 5.03 16.80 4.85
C VAL A 257 5.31 17.57 3.56
N ALA A 258 5.42 18.90 3.62
CA ALA A 258 5.74 19.72 2.44
C ALA A 258 7.07 19.32 1.81
N ALA A 259 8.11 19.11 2.62
CA ALA A 259 9.43 18.67 2.14
C ALA A 259 9.42 17.28 1.50
N ALA A 260 8.50 16.39 1.92
CA ALA A 260 8.34 15.07 1.34
C ALA A 260 7.37 15.03 0.14
N CYS A 261 6.61 16.12 -0.10
CA CYS A 261 5.51 16.14 -1.06
C CYS A 261 6.01 16.49 -2.48
N ARG A 262 6.04 15.50 -3.35
CA ARG A 262 6.43 15.61 -4.77
C ARG A 262 5.42 16.40 -5.62
N THR A 263 4.21 16.62 -5.11
CA THR A 263 3.17 17.39 -5.82
C THR A 263 3.43 18.89 -5.74
N LEU A 264 4.00 19.38 -4.62
CA LEU A 264 4.23 20.80 -4.40
C LEU A 264 5.31 21.34 -5.33
N GLY A 265 5.12 22.59 -5.78
CA GLY A 265 5.99 23.29 -6.73
C GLY A 265 5.73 22.91 -8.19
N GLY A 266 5.00 21.83 -8.47
CA GLY A 266 4.71 21.36 -9.82
C GLY A 266 3.41 21.92 -10.41
N ALA A 267 3.37 22.03 -11.74
CA ALA A 267 2.13 22.24 -12.47
C ALA A 267 1.31 20.94 -12.45
N VAL A 268 0.06 21.03 -12.05
CA VAL A 268 -0.82 19.86 -11.88
C VAL A 268 -2.17 20.06 -12.53
N ARG A 269 -2.78 18.94 -12.88
CA ARG A 269 -4.15 18.82 -13.35
C ARG A 269 -4.91 17.91 -12.39
N ALA A 270 -5.95 18.42 -11.76
CA ALA A 270 -6.83 17.68 -10.87
C ALA A 270 -8.16 17.40 -11.58
N THR A 271 -8.63 16.14 -11.52
CA THR A 271 -9.94 15.76 -12.03
C THR A 271 -10.90 15.62 -10.87
N LEU A 272 -11.98 16.37 -10.87
CA LEU A 272 -13.04 16.33 -9.86
C LEU A 272 -14.01 15.16 -10.12
N PRO A 273 -14.89 14.81 -9.17
CA PRO A 273 -15.84 13.70 -9.30
C PRO A 273 -16.82 13.85 -10.48
N ASP A 274 -17.19 15.08 -10.83
CA ASP A 274 -18.05 15.41 -11.98
C ASP A 274 -17.33 15.34 -13.33
N GLY A 275 -16.01 15.08 -13.33
CA GLY A 275 -15.16 15.05 -14.52
C GLY A 275 -14.53 16.39 -14.88
N THR A 276 -14.86 17.47 -14.17
CA THR A 276 -14.24 18.79 -14.37
C THR A 276 -12.73 18.72 -14.08
N GLU A 277 -11.94 19.40 -14.91
CA GLU A 277 -10.51 19.53 -14.71
C GLU A 277 -10.16 20.92 -14.17
N VAL A 278 -9.39 20.93 -13.08
CA VAL A 278 -8.76 22.14 -12.52
C VAL A 278 -7.26 22.06 -12.74
N ARG A 279 -6.66 23.15 -13.25
CA ARG A 279 -5.22 23.22 -13.53
C ARG A 279 -4.59 24.39 -12.79
N GLY A 280 -3.37 24.19 -12.32
CA GLY A 280 -2.60 25.24 -11.64
C GLY A 280 -1.28 24.73 -11.12
N THR A 281 -0.52 25.60 -10.48
CA THR A 281 0.69 25.21 -9.72
C THR A 281 0.28 24.85 -8.31
N ALA A 282 0.69 23.67 -7.84
CA ALA A 282 0.49 23.24 -6.45
C ALA A 282 1.42 24.03 -5.53
N VAL A 283 0.90 25.01 -4.79
CA VAL A 283 1.73 25.97 -4.05
C VAL A 283 1.92 25.62 -2.58
N ARG A 284 0.94 25.02 -1.93
CA ARG A 284 1.00 24.64 -0.50
C ARG A 284 -0.10 23.66 -0.13
N LEU A 285 0.01 23.10 1.06
CA LEU A 285 -1.08 22.48 1.77
C LEU A 285 -1.66 23.49 2.74
N ASP A 286 -2.97 23.49 2.94
CA ASP A 286 -3.60 24.37 3.93
C ASP A 286 -3.73 23.70 5.32
N ALA A 287 -4.36 24.43 6.26
CA ALA A 287 -4.52 23.96 7.63
C ALA A 287 -5.31 22.64 7.76
N ASP A 288 -6.14 22.33 6.76
CA ASP A 288 -7.00 21.13 6.73
C ASP A 288 -6.42 20.00 5.85
N GLY A 289 -5.20 20.22 5.27
CA GLY A 289 -4.53 19.27 4.40
C GLY A 289 -5.01 19.32 2.95
N ALA A 290 -5.80 20.32 2.56
CA ALA A 290 -6.16 20.53 1.18
C ALA A 290 -4.96 20.99 0.34
N LEU A 291 -4.92 20.61 -0.93
CA LEU A 291 -3.92 21.08 -1.87
C LEU A 291 -4.37 22.42 -2.46
N VAL A 292 -3.59 23.46 -2.28
CA VAL A 292 -3.88 24.76 -2.87
C VAL A 292 -3.21 24.90 -4.23
N LEU A 293 -4.03 25.09 -5.25
CA LEU A 293 -3.59 25.39 -6.61
C LEU A 293 -3.64 26.87 -6.87
N ARG A 294 -2.58 27.40 -7.47
CA ARG A 294 -2.55 28.78 -8.02
C ARG A 294 -2.75 28.71 -9.52
N ALA A 295 -3.83 29.34 -10.00
CA ALA A 295 -4.13 29.48 -11.41
C ALA A 295 -3.22 30.52 -12.09
N ALA A 296 -3.27 30.61 -13.43
CA ALA A 296 -2.45 31.54 -14.22
C ALA A 296 -2.76 33.01 -13.95
N ASP A 297 -3.98 33.31 -13.51
CA ASP A 297 -4.40 34.66 -13.11
C ASP A 297 -3.98 35.06 -11.67
N GLY A 298 -3.30 34.14 -10.97
CA GLY A 298 -2.86 34.31 -9.60
C GLY A 298 -3.88 33.94 -8.53
N SER A 299 -5.10 33.60 -8.90
CA SER A 299 -6.11 33.13 -7.96
C SER A 299 -5.72 31.78 -7.34
N GLU A 300 -6.09 31.56 -6.07
CA GLU A 300 -5.83 30.32 -5.37
C GLU A 300 -7.12 29.56 -5.08
N GLN A 301 -7.10 28.26 -5.35
CA GLN A 301 -8.21 27.35 -5.09
C GLN A 301 -7.75 26.17 -4.24
N PRO A 302 -8.30 25.96 -3.04
CA PRO A 302 -8.08 24.75 -2.26
C PRO A 302 -8.85 23.58 -2.85
N LEU A 303 -8.21 22.41 -2.92
CA LEU A 303 -8.78 21.14 -3.33
C LEU A 303 -8.76 20.17 -2.16
N LEU A 304 -9.93 19.75 -1.70
CA LEU A 304 -10.04 18.71 -0.69
C LEU A 304 -9.77 17.33 -1.32
N ALA A 305 -9.13 16.45 -0.58
CA ALA A 305 -8.84 15.08 -1.05
C ALA A 305 -10.11 14.33 -1.48
N GLY A 306 -11.22 14.51 -0.74
CA GLY A 306 -12.52 13.91 -1.08
C GLY A 306 -13.09 14.34 -2.42
N ASP A 307 -12.75 15.55 -2.85
CA ASP A 307 -13.30 16.18 -4.06
C ASP A 307 -12.44 15.97 -5.30
N VAL A 308 -11.46 15.06 -5.25
CA VAL A 308 -10.53 14.84 -6.36
C VAL A 308 -10.37 13.36 -6.66
N ARG A 309 -10.58 12.98 -7.94
CA ARG A 309 -10.29 11.64 -8.42
C ARG A 309 -8.80 11.42 -8.68
N HIS A 310 -8.18 12.36 -9.41
CA HIS A 310 -6.78 12.27 -9.83
C HIS A 310 -6.07 13.61 -9.73
N VAL A 311 -4.80 13.57 -9.36
CA VAL A 311 -3.85 14.66 -9.54
C VAL A 311 -2.74 14.15 -10.44
N ARG A 312 -2.46 14.86 -11.52
CA ARG A 312 -1.42 14.51 -12.49
C ARG A 312 -0.48 15.68 -12.68
N PRO A 313 0.82 15.46 -12.83
CA PRO A 313 1.70 16.51 -13.32
C PRO A 313 1.24 16.94 -14.71
N VAL A 314 1.30 18.22 -14.99
CA VAL A 314 1.20 18.71 -16.38
C VAL A 314 2.57 18.44 -16.97
N GLY A 315 2.69 17.40 -17.79
CA GLY A 315 3.93 17.04 -18.45
C GLY A 315 4.43 18.20 -19.31
N GLU A 316 5.70 18.50 -19.24
CA GLU A 316 6.41 19.02 -20.39
C GLU A 316 6.30 17.95 -21.47
N LEU A 317 5.35 18.13 -22.39
CA LEU A 317 5.41 17.44 -23.66
C LEU A 317 6.75 17.86 -24.25
N GLY A 318 7.73 16.96 -24.20
CA GLY A 318 9.02 17.20 -24.80
C GLY A 318 8.82 17.73 -26.20
N SER A 319 9.27 18.95 -26.42
CA SER A 319 9.63 19.43 -27.73
C SER A 319 10.67 18.46 -28.29
N GLN A 320 10.20 17.45 -29.00
CA GLN A 320 11.04 16.72 -29.93
C GLN A 320 11.18 17.66 -31.14
N VAL A 321 12.33 18.33 -31.21
CA VAL A 321 12.89 18.88 -32.44
C VAL A 321 13.68 17.76 -33.11
#